data_f36240fada334e1eb89a7e0f47263608
#
_entry.id   f36240fada334e1eb89a7e0f47263608
#
_cell.length_a   1.000
_cell.length_b   1.000
_cell.length_c   1.000
_cell.angle_alpha   90.00
_cell.angle_beta   90.00
_cell.angle_gamma   90.00
#
_symmetry.space_group_name_H-M   'P 1'
#
loop_
_entity.id
_entity.type
_entity.pdbx_description
1 polymer ?
#
loop_
_entity_poly.entity_id
_entity_poly.type
_entity_poly.pdbx_seq_one_letter_code
_entity_poly.pdbx_strand_id
1 'polypeptide(L)'
;MSKPKIVIVHDWIYGGGAEKVVLEIHKLYPDAPIYTSFCSDEWRERLDNKVVTGYLQRWPFSKIRRLLPLLRQWWFAKLDLSEFDIIISSSGNGEAKFVRKSRPDQLHICYCHTPTHFYWRHYDEYIKRPSFRPQWLARLGLKTLVRPLKKRDFNAAQQVDVFIANSTGIQADIEEFYQRKSTVIFPPIDVSSFSPLAKNRKQTSIPKKPRCLIWGRIVPMKRLDIAIKACQKLGWQLDIIGKGPDVDNLKNIADKHTTFLGFVDNTTREKYIKKADLFIFCSHEDFGIAPVEALASGIPVVAYEAGGALDYIKPEKNGWFFSEQTDSSLIETLEKLPGKKVSPTKISATANEFSAAIFHKAIKNIVDKSWKEHYRENHN
;
A
#
# COMPACT_ATOMS: atom_id res chain seq x y z
N MET A 1 19.81 2.28 30.37
CA MET A 1 19.29 3.16 29.31
C MET A 1 17.87 3.57 29.66
N SER A 2 17.56 4.86 29.64
CA SER A 2 16.16 5.34 29.69
C SER A 2 15.41 4.86 28.44
N LYS A 3 14.08 4.73 28.54
CA LYS A 3 13.23 4.38 27.38
C LYS A 3 13.32 5.52 26.36
N PRO A 4 13.69 5.25 25.08
CA PRO A 4 13.82 6.30 24.08
C PRO A 4 12.47 6.98 23.80
N LYS A 5 12.48 8.28 23.60
CA LYS A 5 11.32 9.06 23.13
C LYS A 5 11.17 8.88 21.63
N ILE A 6 10.00 8.45 21.19
CA ILE A 6 9.71 8.14 19.79
C ILE A 6 8.74 9.16 19.20
N VAL A 7 8.96 9.54 17.96
CA VAL A 7 8.03 10.32 17.14
C VAL A 7 7.72 9.56 15.85
N ILE A 8 6.46 9.61 15.41
CA ILE A 8 6.00 9.06 14.13
C ILE A 8 5.82 10.23 13.16
N VAL A 9 6.26 10.06 11.92
CA VAL A 9 6.08 11.06 10.86
C VAL A 9 5.46 10.39 9.65
N HIS A 10 4.39 10.98 9.08
CA HIS A 10 3.73 10.44 7.89
C HIS A 10 3.38 11.53 6.89
N ASP A 11 3.35 11.21 5.60
CA ASP A 11 3.15 12.18 4.52
C ASP A 11 1.83 12.96 4.68
N TRP A 12 0.69 12.27 4.62
CA TRP A 12 -0.67 12.78 4.88
C TRP A 12 -1.63 11.64 5.24
N ILE A 13 -2.63 11.92 6.03
CA ILE A 13 -3.56 10.92 6.59
C ILE A 13 -5.00 11.26 6.17
N TYR A 14 -5.58 10.45 5.25
CA TYR A 14 -6.98 10.61 4.83
C TYR A 14 -7.67 9.29 4.44
N GLY A 15 -6.98 8.16 4.56
CA GLY A 15 -7.47 6.80 4.33
C GLY A 15 -6.80 6.07 3.18
N GLY A 16 -6.24 4.93 3.48
CA GLY A 16 -5.54 4.06 2.53
C GLY A 16 -4.77 2.95 3.23
N GLY A 17 -3.92 2.27 2.46
CA GLY A 17 -3.09 1.17 2.98
C GLY A 17 -1.95 1.65 3.87
N ALA A 18 -1.34 2.77 3.52
CA ALA A 18 -0.22 3.34 4.29
C ALA A 18 -0.66 3.81 5.68
N GLU A 19 -1.85 4.37 5.78
CA GLU A 19 -2.40 4.84 7.06
C GLU A 19 -2.71 3.68 8.02
N LYS A 20 -3.06 2.49 7.50
CA LYS A 20 -3.18 1.28 8.31
C LYS A 20 -1.84 0.91 8.97
N VAL A 21 -0.72 1.09 8.27
CA VAL A 21 0.62 0.88 8.83
C VAL A 21 0.90 1.88 9.95
N VAL A 22 0.59 3.15 9.74
CA VAL A 22 0.75 4.19 10.78
C VAL A 22 -0.07 3.85 12.02
N LEU A 23 -1.32 3.43 11.84
CA LEU A 23 -2.20 3.00 12.94
C LEU A 23 -1.58 1.85 13.74
N GLU A 24 -1.01 0.85 13.06
CA GLU A 24 -0.40 -0.28 13.75
C GLU A 24 0.94 0.08 14.41
N ILE A 25 1.72 1.02 13.86
CA ILE A 25 2.90 1.58 14.54
C ILE A 25 2.46 2.41 15.76
N HIS A 26 1.38 3.18 15.65
CA HIS A 26 0.84 3.93 16.80
C HIS A 26 0.39 3.02 17.94
N LYS A 27 -0.25 1.89 17.65
CA LYS A 27 -0.61 0.89 18.68
C LYS A 27 0.61 0.33 19.43
N LEU A 28 1.79 0.25 18.78
CA LEU A 28 3.04 -0.14 19.43
C LEU A 28 3.63 0.98 20.31
N TYR A 29 3.43 2.22 19.89
CA TYR A 29 3.99 3.42 20.53
C TYR A 29 2.88 4.46 20.78
N PRO A 30 1.92 4.17 21.67
CA PRO A 30 0.72 5.02 21.85
C PRO A 30 1.03 6.41 22.41
N ASP A 31 2.18 6.58 23.06
CA ASP A 31 2.63 7.87 23.59
C ASP A 31 3.31 8.73 22.52
N ALA A 32 3.69 8.15 21.37
CA ALA A 32 4.40 8.86 20.31
C ALA A 32 3.47 9.82 19.57
N PRO A 33 3.80 11.12 19.48
CA PRO A 33 3.06 12.05 18.62
C PRO A 33 3.27 11.72 17.15
N ILE A 34 2.26 12.02 16.33
CA ILE A 34 2.26 11.74 14.90
C ILE A 34 2.27 13.06 14.13
N TYR A 35 3.39 13.39 13.49
CA TYR A 35 3.51 14.58 12.64
C TYR A 35 3.13 14.25 11.21
N THR A 36 2.22 15.04 10.64
CA THR A 36 1.77 14.87 9.25
C THR A 36 1.39 16.19 8.61
N SER A 37 1.52 16.29 7.29
CA SER A 37 1.15 17.50 6.56
C SER A 37 -0.36 17.74 6.50
N PHE A 38 -1.16 16.67 6.61
CA PHE A 38 -2.63 16.71 6.62
C PHE A 38 -3.21 15.48 7.31
N CYS A 39 -4.27 15.66 8.09
CA CYS A 39 -5.05 14.59 8.71
C CYS A 39 -6.54 14.88 8.60
N SER A 40 -7.34 13.89 8.16
CA SER A 40 -8.80 14.00 8.24
C SER A 40 -9.29 13.78 9.67
N ASP A 41 -10.47 14.34 10.01
CA ASP A 41 -11.01 14.28 11.37
C ASP A 41 -11.27 12.83 11.80
N GLU A 42 -11.82 11.99 10.92
CA GLU A 42 -12.02 10.55 11.16
C GLU A 42 -10.72 9.84 11.58
N TRP A 43 -9.62 10.13 10.91
CA TRP A 43 -8.33 9.51 11.21
C TRP A 43 -7.66 10.11 12.43
N ARG A 44 -7.93 11.38 12.73
CA ARG A 44 -7.46 12.02 13.96
C ARG A 44 -8.01 11.32 15.19
N GLU A 45 -9.30 10.97 15.19
CA GLU A 45 -9.94 10.20 16.26
C GLU A 45 -9.34 8.79 16.38
N ARG A 46 -9.14 8.08 15.26
CA ARG A 46 -8.53 6.75 15.23
C ARG A 46 -7.08 6.70 15.75
N LEU A 47 -6.40 7.84 15.76
CA LEU A 47 -5.03 8.00 16.25
C LEU A 47 -5.01 8.74 17.61
N ASP A 48 -6.05 8.55 18.41
CA ASP A 48 -6.19 9.04 19.78
C ASP A 48 -5.90 10.54 19.93
N ASN A 49 -6.17 11.32 18.87
CA ASN A 49 -5.86 12.75 18.78
C ASN A 49 -4.37 13.11 18.97
N LYS A 50 -3.46 12.15 18.83
CA LYS A 50 -2.00 12.35 18.92
C LYS A 50 -1.37 12.97 17.68
N VAL A 51 -2.20 13.49 16.75
CA VAL A 51 -1.77 14.02 15.46
C VAL A 51 -1.45 15.51 15.55
N VAL A 52 -0.22 15.86 15.14
CA VAL A 52 0.27 17.23 15.02
C VAL A 52 0.35 17.59 13.53
N THR A 53 -0.31 18.68 13.15
CA THR A 53 -0.31 19.23 11.80
C THR A 53 0.16 20.67 11.79
N GLY A 54 0.67 21.14 10.66
CA GLY A 54 1.10 22.52 10.48
C GLY A 54 0.15 23.36 9.60
N TYR A 55 0.68 24.42 9.00
CA TYR A 55 -0.06 25.32 8.13
C TYR A 55 -0.63 24.63 6.87
N LEU A 56 -0.04 23.48 6.45
CA LEU A 56 -0.53 22.68 5.31
C LEU A 56 -1.91 22.07 5.55
N GLN A 57 -2.35 21.94 6.80
CA GLN A 57 -3.72 21.54 7.19
C GLN A 57 -4.75 22.63 6.87
N ARG A 58 -4.35 23.91 6.87
CA ARG A 58 -5.25 25.06 6.75
C ARG A 58 -5.59 25.37 5.28
N TRP A 59 -6.78 25.92 5.06
CA TRP A 59 -7.14 26.49 3.76
C TRP A 59 -6.20 27.67 3.42
N PRO A 60 -5.75 27.87 2.16
CA PRO A 60 -6.06 27.09 0.94
C PRO A 60 -5.13 25.88 0.71
N PHE A 61 -4.05 25.71 1.50
CA PHE A 61 -3.02 24.68 1.29
C PHE A 61 -3.57 23.27 1.31
N SER A 62 -4.54 22.98 2.18
CA SER A 62 -5.15 21.64 2.26
C SER A 62 -5.84 21.20 0.97
N LYS A 63 -6.39 22.14 0.16
CA LYS A 63 -7.01 21.82 -1.13
C LYS A 63 -6.00 21.64 -2.27
N ILE A 64 -4.92 22.43 -2.27
CA ILE A 64 -3.91 22.45 -3.35
C ILE A 64 -2.66 21.64 -3.00
N ARG A 65 -2.65 20.93 -1.87
CA ARG A 65 -1.48 20.19 -1.33
C ARG A 65 -0.78 19.29 -2.36
N ARG A 66 -1.56 18.67 -3.28
CA ARG A 66 -1.01 17.80 -4.33
C ARG A 66 -0.11 18.55 -5.32
N LEU A 67 -0.29 19.84 -5.45
CA LEU A 67 0.47 20.71 -6.36
C LEU A 67 1.74 21.30 -5.70
N LEU A 68 1.93 21.06 -4.40
CA LEU A 68 2.97 21.70 -3.59
C LEU A 68 3.99 20.71 -2.99
N PRO A 69 4.59 19.79 -3.79
CA PRO A 69 5.50 18.79 -3.23
C PRO A 69 6.72 19.42 -2.55
N LEU A 70 7.30 20.48 -3.14
CA LEU A 70 8.44 21.19 -2.56
C LEU A 70 8.11 21.86 -1.23
N LEU A 71 6.93 22.44 -1.11
CA LEU A 71 6.49 23.09 0.13
C LEU A 71 6.28 22.05 1.25
N ARG A 72 5.76 20.86 0.91
CA ARG A 72 5.63 19.75 1.85
C ARG A 72 7.01 19.23 2.28
N GLN A 73 7.91 18.98 1.34
CA GLN A 73 9.28 18.58 1.66
C GLN A 73 9.98 19.61 2.57
N TRP A 74 9.79 20.88 2.28
CA TRP A 74 10.35 21.96 3.11
C TRP A 74 9.73 21.95 4.52
N TRP A 75 8.43 21.73 4.66
CA TRP A 75 7.76 21.65 5.95
C TRP A 75 8.33 20.50 6.80
N PHE A 76 8.45 19.30 6.24
CA PHE A 76 9.04 18.15 6.95
C PHE A 76 10.51 18.42 7.34
N ALA A 77 11.30 19.04 6.45
CA ALA A 77 12.69 19.37 6.71
C ALA A 77 12.90 20.45 7.79
N LYS A 78 11.83 21.16 8.17
CA LYS A 78 11.84 22.25 9.19
C LYS A 78 11.19 21.84 10.50
N LEU A 79 10.71 20.60 10.62
CA LEU A 79 10.19 20.13 11.90
C LEU A 79 11.30 20.10 12.95
N ASP A 80 11.02 20.72 14.09
CA ASP A 80 11.86 20.55 15.28
C ASP A 80 11.46 19.27 15.99
N LEU A 81 12.33 18.27 15.92
CA LEU A 81 12.17 16.96 16.55
C LEU A 81 13.26 16.71 17.60
N SER A 82 13.89 17.76 18.10
CA SER A 82 15.07 17.68 19.01
C SER A 82 14.79 16.93 20.33
N GLU A 83 13.53 16.89 20.79
CA GLU A 83 13.16 16.18 22.01
C GLU A 83 13.05 14.67 21.88
N PHE A 84 13.07 14.13 20.64
CA PHE A 84 12.91 12.71 20.37
C PHE A 84 14.24 12.03 20.07
N ASP A 85 14.36 10.77 20.47
CA ASP A 85 15.55 9.95 20.25
C ASP A 85 15.41 9.13 18.96
N ILE A 86 14.19 8.69 18.65
CA ILE A 86 13.89 7.87 17.47
C ILE A 86 12.82 8.54 16.63
N ILE A 87 13.10 8.73 15.36
CA ILE A 87 12.15 9.19 14.33
C ILE A 87 11.73 7.99 13.48
N ILE A 88 10.44 7.64 13.49
CA ILE A 88 9.88 6.61 12.61
C ILE A 88 9.10 7.32 11.52
N SER A 89 9.66 7.43 10.32
CA SER A 89 8.95 7.99 9.18
C SER A 89 8.25 6.89 8.36
N SER A 90 6.98 7.12 7.99
CA SER A 90 6.19 6.26 7.11
C SER A 90 5.94 7.02 5.80
N SER A 91 6.67 6.64 4.74
CA SER A 91 6.77 7.43 3.52
C SER A 91 6.21 6.67 2.32
N GLY A 92 5.09 7.18 1.76
CA GLY A 92 4.44 6.65 0.56
C GLY A 92 4.49 7.59 -0.63
N ASN A 93 4.58 8.91 -0.39
CA ASN A 93 4.76 9.93 -1.43
C ASN A 93 6.16 10.55 -1.39
N GLY A 94 7.00 10.07 -0.50
CA GLY A 94 8.39 10.45 -0.37
C GLY A 94 8.66 11.68 0.48
N GLU A 95 7.66 12.35 1.06
CA GLU A 95 7.89 13.60 1.80
C GLU A 95 8.28 13.38 3.25
N ALA A 96 7.70 12.39 3.94
CA ALA A 96 7.99 12.13 5.36
C ALA A 96 9.47 11.81 5.63
N LYS A 97 10.18 11.19 4.67
CA LYS A 97 11.62 10.92 4.80
C LYS A 97 12.51 12.18 4.72
N PHE A 98 11.94 13.35 4.36
CA PHE A 98 12.67 14.62 4.36
C PHE A 98 12.88 15.22 5.75
N VAL A 99 12.34 14.61 6.81
CA VAL A 99 12.66 15.03 8.17
C VAL A 99 14.17 14.97 8.41
N ARG A 100 14.67 15.95 9.15
CA ARG A 100 16.09 16.05 9.48
C ARG A 100 16.30 15.68 10.93
N LYS A 101 17.39 14.98 11.20
CA LYS A 101 17.88 14.81 12.55
C LYS A 101 18.28 16.19 13.09
N SER A 102 17.80 16.55 14.27
CA SER A 102 18.14 17.81 14.96
C SER A 102 19.46 17.68 15.71
N ARG A 103 19.88 16.45 16.02
CA ARG A 103 21.14 16.12 16.71
C ARG A 103 21.69 14.79 16.18
N PRO A 104 23.03 14.59 16.21
CA PRO A 104 23.69 13.42 15.60
C PRO A 104 23.27 12.07 16.20
N ASP A 105 22.93 12.03 17.49
CA ASP A 105 22.54 10.83 18.24
C ASP A 105 21.08 10.39 18.05
N GLN A 106 20.31 11.08 17.21
CA GLN A 106 18.97 10.64 16.81
C GLN A 106 19.04 9.50 15.79
N LEU A 107 18.16 8.51 15.93
CA LEU A 107 17.98 7.42 14.98
C LEU A 107 16.78 7.69 14.06
N HIS A 108 16.99 7.67 12.75
CA HIS A 108 15.91 7.80 11.76
C HIS A 108 15.64 6.47 11.05
N ILE A 109 14.48 5.87 11.33
CA ILE A 109 13.98 4.66 10.68
C ILE A 109 12.87 5.05 9.69
N CYS A 110 13.00 4.64 8.42
CA CYS A 110 11.99 4.93 7.40
C CYS A 110 11.29 3.64 6.95
N TYR A 111 9.99 3.52 7.24
CA TYR A 111 9.12 2.55 6.60
C TYR A 111 8.72 3.08 5.22
N CYS A 112 9.33 2.57 4.19
CA CYS A 112 9.16 2.99 2.81
C CYS A 112 8.05 2.16 2.15
N HIS A 113 6.91 2.80 1.84
CA HIS A 113 5.84 2.17 1.08
C HIS A 113 6.19 2.11 -0.40
N THR A 114 6.86 3.15 -0.88
CA THR A 114 7.40 3.25 -2.25
C THR A 114 8.42 4.39 -2.30
N PRO A 115 9.55 4.25 -3.01
CA PRO A 115 10.31 5.39 -3.46
C PRO A 115 9.42 6.33 -4.26
N THR A 116 9.66 7.64 -4.19
CA THR A 116 8.76 8.63 -4.80
C THR A 116 8.42 8.27 -6.26
N HIS A 117 7.34 7.54 -6.48
CA HIS A 117 7.02 6.80 -7.71
C HIS A 117 6.99 7.67 -8.96
N PHE A 118 6.53 8.92 -8.88
CA PHE A 118 6.51 9.85 -10.01
C PHE A 118 7.88 10.43 -10.39
N TYR A 119 8.92 10.23 -9.60
CA TYR A 119 10.30 10.54 -9.97
C TYR A 119 11.03 9.31 -10.53
N TRP A 120 10.71 8.11 -10.04
CA TRP A 120 11.46 6.89 -10.30
C TRP A 120 10.69 5.93 -11.22
N ARG A 121 10.07 4.90 -10.68
CA ARG A 121 9.47 3.80 -11.43
C ARG A 121 8.40 4.21 -12.44
N HIS A 122 7.51 5.13 -12.09
CA HIS A 122 6.37 5.53 -12.94
C HIS A 122 6.57 6.87 -13.67
N TYR A 123 7.80 7.39 -13.73
CA TYR A 123 8.08 8.67 -14.38
C TYR A 123 7.54 8.74 -15.80
N ASP A 124 7.79 7.70 -16.63
CA ASP A 124 7.36 7.67 -18.02
C ASP A 124 5.84 7.63 -18.17
N GLU A 125 5.14 6.95 -17.26
CA GLU A 125 3.67 6.93 -17.24
C GLU A 125 3.09 8.31 -16.92
N TYR A 126 3.68 9.02 -15.95
CA TYR A 126 3.27 10.38 -15.61
C TYR A 126 3.56 11.38 -16.72
N ILE A 127 4.63 11.19 -17.50
CA ILE A 127 4.93 12.00 -18.69
C ILE A 127 3.88 11.72 -19.79
N LYS A 128 3.54 10.45 -20.03
CA LYS A 128 2.55 10.09 -21.05
C LYS A 128 1.15 10.56 -20.70
N ARG A 129 0.74 10.41 -19.43
CA ARG A 129 -0.60 10.71 -18.92
C ARG A 129 -0.55 11.55 -17.64
N PRO A 130 -0.19 12.85 -17.73
CA PRO A 130 -0.13 13.70 -16.54
C PRO A 130 -1.50 13.83 -15.89
N SER A 131 -1.52 13.77 -14.56
CA SER A 131 -2.74 13.95 -13.76
C SER A 131 -3.22 15.40 -13.66
N PHE A 132 -2.43 16.36 -14.16
CA PHE A 132 -2.68 17.80 -14.10
C PHE A 132 -3.03 18.38 -15.49
N ARG A 133 -3.96 19.33 -15.52
CA ARG A 133 -4.33 20.06 -16.75
C ARG A 133 -3.90 21.55 -16.61
N PRO A 134 -3.38 22.16 -17.69
CA PRO A 134 -3.15 21.60 -19.04
C PRO A 134 -1.95 20.64 -19.07
N GLN A 135 -2.11 19.52 -19.77
CA GLN A 135 -1.13 18.42 -19.77
C GLN A 135 0.27 18.81 -20.28
N TRP A 136 0.34 19.77 -21.24
CA TRP A 136 1.63 20.22 -21.78
C TRP A 136 2.47 20.92 -20.71
N LEU A 137 1.85 21.72 -19.85
CA LEU A 137 2.53 22.40 -18.74
C LEU A 137 3.02 21.39 -17.68
N ALA A 138 2.19 20.38 -17.37
CA ALA A 138 2.58 19.30 -16.48
C ALA A 138 3.77 18.48 -17.02
N ARG A 139 3.79 18.20 -18.34
CA ARG A 139 4.92 17.52 -19.00
C ARG A 139 6.18 18.37 -18.96
N LEU A 140 6.08 19.66 -19.27
CA LEU A 140 7.22 20.58 -19.21
C LEU A 140 7.78 20.65 -17.79
N GLY A 141 6.92 20.86 -16.80
CA GLY A 141 7.30 20.89 -15.38
C GLY A 141 7.98 19.59 -14.91
N LEU A 142 7.41 18.43 -15.26
CA LEU A 142 8.04 17.14 -14.94
C LEU A 142 9.40 16.98 -15.61
N LYS A 143 9.52 17.29 -16.92
CA LYS A 143 10.80 17.16 -17.65
C LYS A 143 11.90 18.07 -17.11
N THR A 144 11.57 19.28 -16.72
CA THR A 144 12.56 20.26 -16.23
C THR A 144 12.92 20.02 -14.76
N LEU A 145 11.94 19.66 -13.93
CA LEU A 145 12.11 19.56 -12.48
C LEU A 145 12.48 18.17 -11.99
N VAL A 146 12.33 17.11 -12.81
CA VAL A 146 12.56 15.73 -12.35
C VAL A 146 13.99 15.49 -11.88
N ARG A 147 14.98 16.00 -12.62
CA ARG A 147 16.40 15.82 -12.25
C ARG A 147 16.74 16.42 -10.88
N PRO A 148 16.46 17.73 -10.60
CA PRO A 148 16.72 18.29 -9.28
C PRO A 148 15.85 17.65 -8.19
N LEU A 149 14.62 17.22 -8.50
CA LEU A 149 13.75 16.52 -7.54
C LEU A 149 14.28 15.12 -7.20
N LYS A 150 14.74 14.36 -8.19
CA LYS A 150 15.44 13.07 -7.97
C LYS A 150 16.66 13.23 -7.07
N LYS A 151 17.51 14.25 -7.34
CA LYS A 151 18.69 14.51 -6.52
C LYS A 151 18.32 14.85 -5.08
N ARG A 152 17.29 15.67 -4.87
CA ARG A 152 16.79 16.00 -3.52
C ARG A 152 16.24 14.77 -2.82
N ASP A 153 15.47 13.94 -3.53
CA ASP A 153 14.87 12.70 -3.03
C ASP A 153 15.95 11.68 -2.64
N PHE A 154 16.96 11.50 -3.49
CA PHE A 154 18.14 10.69 -3.22
C PHE A 154 18.90 11.18 -1.97
N ASN A 155 19.18 12.48 -1.89
CA ASN A 155 19.89 13.04 -0.74
C ASN A 155 19.10 12.90 0.57
N ALA A 156 17.78 13.02 0.52
CA ALA A 156 16.95 12.77 1.70
C ALA A 156 17.02 11.29 2.14
N ALA A 157 17.05 10.36 1.18
CA ALA A 157 17.21 8.95 1.47
C ALA A 157 18.57 8.61 2.10
N GLN A 158 19.65 9.39 1.81
CA GLN A 158 20.96 9.19 2.46
C GLN A 158 20.97 9.63 3.93
N GLN A 159 20.00 10.43 4.39
CA GLN A 159 19.88 10.85 5.80
C GLN A 159 19.12 9.85 6.67
N VAL A 160 18.50 8.85 6.08
CA VAL A 160 17.82 7.77 6.78
C VAL A 160 18.85 6.74 7.27
N ASP A 161 18.83 6.39 8.55
CA ASP A 161 19.77 5.39 9.11
C ASP A 161 19.33 3.96 8.73
N VAL A 162 18.04 3.65 8.87
CA VAL A 162 17.49 2.30 8.61
C VAL A 162 16.28 2.37 7.69
N PHE A 163 16.29 1.62 6.59
CA PHE A 163 15.14 1.43 5.72
C PHE A 163 14.41 0.13 6.00
N ILE A 164 13.07 0.22 6.06
CA ILE A 164 12.14 -0.91 6.03
C ILE A 164 11.36 -0.82 4.74
N ALA A 165 11.36 -1.88 3.94
CA ALA A 165 10.57 -2.01 2.72
C ALA A 165 9.26 -2.75 3.01
N ASN A 166 8.16 -2.34 2.39
CA ASN A 166 6.86 -3.00 2.54
C ASN A 166 6.70 -4.28 1.71
N SER A 167 7.64 -4.56 0.80
CA SER A 167 7.63 -5.72 -0.10
C SER A 167 9.04 -5.99 -0.63
N THR A 168 9.26 -7.18 -1.21
CA THR A 168 10.53 -7.50 -1.87
C THR A 168 10.78 -6.62 -3.08
N GLY A 169 9.71 -6.25 -3.82
CA GLY A 169 9.81 -5.30 -4.94
C GLY A 169 10.29 -3.92 -4.49
N ILE A 170 9.76 -3.40 -3.37
CA ILE A 170 10.22 -2.11 -2.81
C ILE A 170 11.61 -2.21 -2.21
N GLN A 171 12.02 -3.36 -1.68
CA GLN A 171 13.41 -3.59 -1.28
C GLN A 171 14.36 -3.40 -2.46
N ALA A 172 14.05 -4.02 -3.61
CA ALA A 172 14.84 -3.87 -4.83
C ALA A 172 14.86 -2.40 -5.32
N ASP A 173 13.73 -1.70 -5.26
CA ASP A 173 13.65 -0.28 -5.63
C ASP A 173 14.49 0.64 -4.72
N ILE A 174 14.51 0.37 -3.41
CA ILE A 174 15.35 1.12 -2.46
C ILE A 174 16.83 0.90 -2.79
N GLU A 175 17.21 -0.33 -3.13
CA GLU A 175 18.59 -0.65 -3.53
C GLU A 175 18.95 0.02 -4.86
N GLU A 176 18.08 -0.09 -5.87
CA GLU A 176 18.32 0.49 -7.20
C GLU A 176 18.35 2.04 -7.16
N PHE A 177 17.33 2.65 -6.55
CA PHE A 177 17.14 4.10 -6.67
C PHE A 177 17.85 4.91 -5.59
N TYR A 178 17.99 4.37 -4.39
CA TYR A 178 18.62 5.04 -3.26
C TYR A 178 20.00 4.50 -2.91
N GLN A 179 20.41 3.36 -3.51
CA GLN A 179 21.67 2.67 -3.19
C GLN A 179 21.78 2.35 -1.69
N ARG A 180 20.66 1.97 -1.09
CA ARG A 180 20.56 1.66 0.33
C ARG A 180 20.02 0.25 0.55
N LYS A 181 20.54 -0.43 1.57
CA LYS A 181 19.98 -1.71 2.04
C LYS A 181 18.71 -1.46 2.84
N SER A 182 17.78 -2.41 2.81
CA SER A 182 16.56 -2.38 3.61
C SER A 182 16.16 -3.76 4.09
N THR A 183 15.30 -3.81 5.10
CA THR A 183 14.69 -5.04 5.62
C THR A 183 13.23 -5.08 5.21
N VAL A 184 12.77 -6.21 4.68
CA VAL A 184 11.35 -6.36 4.32
C VAL A 184 10.52 -6.64 5.57
N ILE A 185 9.51 -5.81 5.83
CA ILE A 185 8.45 -6.04 6.81
C ILE A 185 7.13 -5.74 6.11
N PHE A 186 6.36 -6.77 5.81
CA PHE A 186 5.10 -6.64 5.10
C PHE A 186 4.07 -5.81 5.86
N PRO A 187 3.17 -5.06 5.17
CA PRO A 187 2.12 -4.29 5.80
C PRO A 187 1.17 -5.18 6.62
N PRO A 188 0.64 -4.68 7.74
CA PRO A 188 -0.24 -5.44 8.60
C PRO A 188 -1.63 -5.61 7.98
N ILE A 189 -2.13 -6.83 8.02
CA ILE A 189 -3.49 -7.20 7.62
C ILE A 189 -4.26 -7.67 8.86
N ASP A 190 -5.51 -7.25 8.98
CA ASP A 190 -6.42 -7.74 10.02
C ASP A 190 -6.94 -9.14 9.66
N VAL A 191 -6.06 -10.13 9.75
CA VAL A 191 -6.38 -11.53 9.43
C VAL A 191 -7.50 -12.06 10.34
N SER A 192 -7.59 -11.55 11.57
CA SER A 192 -8.58 -12.00 12.56
C SER A 192 -10.02 -11.71 12.13
N SER A 193 -10.27 -10.61 11.45
CA SER A 193 -11.59 -10.24 10.92
C SER A 193 -12.00 -11.08 9.71
N PHE A 194 -11.05 -11.61 8.93
CA PHE A 194 -11.34 -12.35 7.70
C PHE A 194 -11.30 -13.87 7.87
N SER A 195 -10.43 -14.41 8.73
CA SER A 195 -10.26 -15.86 8.90
C SER A 195 -11.51 -16.62 9.31
N PRO A 196 -12.48 -16.07 10.09
CA PRO A 196 -13.73 -16.74 10.36
C PRO A 196 -14.57 -17.00 9.09
N LEU A 197 -14.44 -16.16 8.07
CA LEU A 197 -15.13 -16.35 6.80
C LEU A 197 -14.61 -17.61 6.08
N ALA A 198 -13.30 -17.85 6.11
CA ALA A 198 -12.68 -19.02 5.52
C ALA A 198 -13.15 -20.34 6.16
N LYS A 199 -13.33 -20.37 7.49
CA LYS A 199 -13.82 -21.54 8.23
C LYS A 199 -15.25 -21.94 7.82
N ASN A 200 -16.06 -20.97 7.43
CA ASN A 200 -17.45 -21.16 7.03
C ASN A 200 -17.63 -21.45 5.54
N ARG A 201 -16.56 -21.42 4.74
CA ARG A 201 -16.63 -21.72 3.31
C ARG A 201 -16.64 -23.22 3.06
N LYS A 202 -17.61 -23.67 2.25
CA LYS A 202 -17.77 -25.10 1.87
C LYS A 202 -17.12 -25.40 0.50
N GLN A 203 -16.48 -24.43 -0.12
CA GLN A 203 -15.87 -24.60 -1.45
C GLN A 203 -14.71 -25.60 -1.38
N THR A 204 -14.75 -26.64 -2.19
CA THR A 204 -13.68 -27.66 -2.30
C THR A 204 -13.02 -27.68 -3.66
N SER A 205 -13.64 -27.03 -4.64
CA SER A 205 -13.11 -26.88 -6.01
C SER A 205 -13.64 -25.60 -6.66
N ILE A 206 -12.95 -25.14 -7.70
CA ILE A 206 -13.40 -24.01 -8.52
C ILE A 206 -14.56 -24.51 -9.42
N PRO A 207 -15.75 -23.88 -9.40
CA PRO A 207 -16.88 -24.27 -10.25
C PRO A 207 -16.60 -23.97 -11.72
N LYS A 208 -17.41 -24.54 -12.64
CA LYS A 208 -17.28 -24.30 -14.08
C LYS A 208 -17.46 -22.82 -14.48
N LYS A 209 -18.32 -22.11 -13.76
CA LYS A 209 -18.53 -20.66 -13.91
C LYS A 209 -18.37 -19.98 -12.55
N PRO A 210 -17.14 -19.68 -12.14
CA PRO A 210 -16.90 -19.09 -10.84
C PRO A 210 -17.41 -17.66 -10.78
N ARG A 211 -17.80 -17.24 -9.58
CA ARG A 211 -18.11 -15.86 -9.25
C ARG A 211 -16.82 -15.14 -8.84
N CYS A 212 -16.44 -14.15 -9.62
CA CYS A 212 -15.23 -13.36 -9.38
C CYS A 212 -15.55 -12.13 -8.55
N LEU A 213 -14.58 -11.71 -7.74
CA LEU A 213 -14.71 -10.54 -6.88
C LEU A 213 -13.46 -9.67 -6.95
N ILE A 214 -13.66 -8.37 -6.93
CA ILE A 214 -12.61 -7.35 -6.78
C ILE A 214 -13.10 -6.34 -5.75
N TRP A 215 -12.22 -5.86 -4.88
CA TRP A 215 -12.51 -4.69 -4.06
C TRP A 215 -11.33 -3.74 -3.94
N GLY A 216 -11.65 -2.46 -3.73
CA GLY A 216 -10.67 -1.41 -3.51
C GLY A 216 -11.00 -0.12 -4.23
N ARG A 217 -10.03 0.79 -4.27
CA ARG A 217 -10.19 2.07 -4.97
C ARG A 217 -10.19 1.86 -6.48
N ILE A 218 -11.19 2.36 -7.19
CA ILE A 218 -11.33 2.18 -8.65
C ILE A 218 -10.59 3.30 -9.38
N VAL A 219 -9.35 3.01 -9.78
CA VAL A 219 -8.45 3.94 -10.49
C VAL A 219 -7.83 3.24 -11.70
N PRO A 220 -7.46 3.97 -12.78
CA PRO A 220 -6.93 3.38 -14.02
C PRO A 220 -5.75 2.42 -13.82
N MET A 221 -4.87 2.71 -12.87
CA MET A 221 -3.69 1.88 -12.56
C MET A 221 -4.05 0.47 -12.08
N LYS A 222 -5.28 0.26 -11.58
CA LYS A 222 -5.73 -1.07 -11.12
C LYS A 222 -6.19 -1.99 -12.24
N ARG A 223 -6.29 -1.48 -13.46
CA ARG A 223 -6.55 -2.27 -14.67
C ARG A 223 -7.76 -3.21 -14.54
N LEU A 224 -8.85 -2.71 -13.93
CA LEU A 224 -10.10 -3.48 -13.81
C LEU A 224 -10.72 -3.77 -15.18
N ASP A 225 -10.36 -2.99 -16.20
CA ASP A 225 -10.73 -3.22 -17.60
C ASP A 225 -10.39 -4.65 -18.08
N ILE A 226 -9.25 -5.19 -17.63
CA ILE A 226 -8.79 -6.54 -17.96
C ILE A 226 -9.75 -7.59 -17.37
N ALA A 227 -10.08 -7.48 -16.09
CA ALA A 227 -10.97 -8.42 -15.41
C ALA A 227 -12.40 -8.36 -15.99
N ILE A 228 -12.91 -7.17 -16.29
CA ILE A 228 -14.23 -6.98 -16.91
C ILE A 228 -14.29 -7.70 -18.26
N LYS A 229 -13.34 -7.42 -19.16
CA LYS A 229 -13.27 -8.05 -20.49
C LYS A 229 -13.12 -9.57 -20.42
N ALA A 230 -12.27 -10.06 -19.51
CA ALA A 230 -12.06 -11.49 -19.34
C ALA A 230 -13.33 -12.19 -18.85
N CYS A 231 -13.97 -11.68 -17.79
CA CYS A 231 -15.21 -12.26 -17.26
C CYS A 231 -16.36 -12.19 -18.28
N GLN A 232 -16.45 -11.10 -19.05
CA GLN A 232 -17.42 -10.96 -20.12
C GLN A 232 -17.25 -12.02 -21.20
N LYS A 233 -16.03 -12.24 -21.70
CA LYS A 233 -15.74 -13.26 -22.72
C LYS A 233 -16.03 -14.69 -22.23
N LEU A 234 -15.79 -14.96 -20.94
CA LEU A 234 -16.03 -16.27 -20.32
C LEU A 234 -17.49 -16.46 -19.87
N GLY A 235 -18.32 -15.40 -19.86
CA GLY A 235 -19.66 -15.41 -19.32
C GLY A 235 -19.70 -15.64 -17.81
N TRP A 236 -18.67 -15.19 -17.08
CA TRP A 236 -18.55 -15.31 -15.64
C TRP A 236 -19.00 -14.03 -14.92
N GLN A 237 -19.58 -14.19 -13.73
CA GLN A 237 -20.00 -13.05 -12.91
C GLN A 237 -18.81 -12.37 -12.24
N LEU A 238 -18.75 -11.04 -12.32
CA LEU A 238 -17.76 -10.21 -11.66
C LEU A 238 -18.44 -9.16 -10.77
N ASP A 239 -18.18 -9.22 -9.46
CA ASP A 239 -18.62 -8.20 -8.53
C ASP A 239 -17.47 -7.24 -8.23
N ILE A 240 -17.70 -5.94 -8.31
CA ILE A 240 -16.70 -4.88 -8.06
C ILE A 240 -17.19 -4.01 -6.90
N ILE A 241 -16.45 -4.03 -5.78
CA ILE A 241 -16.72 -3.21 -4.60
C ILE A 241 -15.71 -2.06 -4.55
N GLY A 242 -16.18 -0.84 -4.52
CA GLY A 242 -15.35 0.35 -4.37
C GLY A 242 -15.86 1.56 -5.09
N LYS A 243 -15.12 2.67 -4.92
CA LYS A 243 -15.36 3.94 -5.60
C LYS A 243 -14.06 4.45 -6.21
N GLY A 244 -14.16 5.30 -7.21
CA GLY A 244 -13.02 5.97 -7.81
C GLY A 244 -13.32 6.65 -9.12
N PRO A 245 -12.38 7.43 -9.65
CA PRO A 245 -12.58 8.26 -10.82
C PRO A 245 -12.74 7.46 -12.14
N ASP A 246 -12.45 6.15 -12.13
CA ASP A 246 -12.50 5.32 -13.33
C ASP A 246 -13.83 4.54 -13.49
N VAL A 247 -14.76 4.69 -12.55
CA VAL A 247 -16.03 3.95 -12.53
C VAL A 247 -16.82 4.13 -13.82
N ASP A 248 -16.97 5.37 -14.31
CA ASP A 248 -17.77 5.66 -15.48
C ASP A 248 -17.14 5.08 -16.76
N ASN A 249 -15.83 5.16 -16.90
CA ASN A 249 -15.11 4.53 -18.00
C ASN A 249 -15.32 3.01 -18.03
N LEU A 250 -15.23 2.37 -16.83
CA LEU A 250 -15.40 0.93 -16.72
C LEU A 250 -16.84 0.48 -16.94
N LYS A 251 -17.83 1.25 -16.53
CA LYS A 251 -19.25 0.99 -16.83
C LYS A 251 -19.55 1.00 -18.32
N ASN A 252 -18.86 1.85 -19.09
CA ASN A 252 -19.04 1.93 -20.55
C ASN A 252 -18.58 0.67 -21.30
N ILE A 253 -17.69 -0.14 -20.71
CA ILE A 253 -17.19 -1.39 -21.31
C ILE A 253 -17.78 -2.63 -20.66
N ALA A 254 -18.48 -2.47 -19.53
CA ALA A 254 -19.09 -3.58 -18.79
C ALA A 254 -20.42 -4.03 -19.44
N ASP A 255 -20.73 -5.30 -19.25
CA ASP A 255 -22.00 -5.90 -19.65
C ASP A 255 -22.79 -6.42 -18.43
N LYS A 256 -23.83 -7.24 -18.70
CA LYS A 256 -24.68 -7.87 -17.67
C LYS A 256 -23.94 -8.79 -16.67
N HIS A 257 -22.73 -9.20 -16.99
CA HIS A 257 -21.91 -10.06 -16.12
C HIS A 257 -21.14 -9.29 -15.04
N THR A 258 -21.05 -7.95 -15.17
CA THR A 258 -20.32 -7.11 -14.21
C THR A 258 -21.28 -6.30 -13.34
N THR A 259 -21.12 -6.38 -12.02
CA THR A 259 -21.90 -5.61 -11.05
C THR A 259 -20.99 -4.64 -10.29
N PHE A 260 -21.28 -3.33 -10.39
CA PHE A 260 -20.62 -2.30 -9.59
C PHE A 260 -21.45 -2.01 -8.33
N LEU A 261 -20.90 -2.31 -7.17
CA LEU A 261 -21.59 -2.20 -5.87
C LEU A 261 -21.35 -0.86 -5.17
N GLY A 262 -20.40 -0.06 -5.67
CA GLY A 262 -19.99 1.16 -4.99
C GLY A 262 -19.27 0.88 -3.68
N PHE A 263 -19.27 1.85 -2.78
CA PHE A 263 -18.78 1.66 -1.42
C PHE A 263 -19.87 0.96 -0.59
N VAL A 264 -19.51 -0.13 0.04
CA VAL A 264 -20.41 -0.94 0.88
C VAL A 264 -19.86 -1.05 2.31
N ASP A 265 -20.75 -1.26 3.27
CA ASP A 265 -20.36 -1.58 4.65
C ASP A 265 -19.71 -2.96 4.77
N ASN A 266 -19.14 -3.24 5.94
CA ASN A 266 -18.45 -4.51 6.20
C ASN A 266 -19.40 -5.71 6.07
N THR A 267 -20.65 -5.60 6.55
CA THR A 267 -21.65 -6.68 6.49
C THR A 267 -21.99 -7.04 5.06
N THR A 268 -22.20 -6.04 4.21
CA THR A 268 -22.45 -6.23 2.77
C THR A 268 -21.22 -6.80 2.08
N ARG A 269 -20.01 -6.30 2.38
CA ARG A 269 -18.75 -6.84 1.84
C ARG A 269 -18.60 -8.32 2.16
N GLU A 270 -18.86 -8.73 3.40
CA GLU A 270 -18.82 -10.14 3.82
C GLU A 270 -19.78 -11.04 3.01
N LYS A 271 -20.99 -10.54 2.70
CA LYS A 271 -21.95 -11.29 1.86
C LYS A 271 -21.36 -11.61 0.48
N TYR A 272 -20.64 -10.66 -0.14
CA TYR A 272 -20.00 -10.90 -1.43
C TYR A 272 -18.74 -11.75 -1.30
N ILE A 273 -17.95 -11.58 -0.24
CA ILE A 273 -16.83 -12.46 0.07
C ILE A 273 -17.29 -13.91 0.19
N LYS A 274 -18.40 -14.18 0.91
CA LYS A 274 -18.95 -15.55 1.07
C LYS A 274 -19.41 -16.18 -0.25
N LYS A 275 -19.82 -15.37 -1.23
CA LYS A 275 -20.32 -15.82 -2.54
C LYS A 275 -19.21 -15.97 -3.60
N ALA A 276 -18.09 -15.31 -3.41
CA ALA A 276 -17.01 -15.29 -4.39
C ALA A 276 -16.25 -16.61 -4.41
N ASP A 277 -15.90 -17.10 -5.59
CA ASP A 277 -15.07 -18.29 -5.79
C ASP A 277 -13.60 -17.92 -6.06
N LEU A 278 -13.37 -16.76 -6.69
CA LEU A 278 -12.06 -16.23 -7.06
C LEU A 278 -11.98 -14.73 -6.75
N PHE A 279 -10.81 -14.28 -6.35
CA PHE A 279 -10.45 -12.86 -6.33
C PHE A 279 -9.51 -12.57 -7.52
N ILE A 280 -9.80 -11.53 -8.30
CA ILE A 280 -8.96 -11.14 -9.43
C ILE A 280 -8.18 -9.87 -9.08
N PHE A 281 -6.88 -9.88 -9.36
CA PHE A 281 -5.98 -8.76 -9.10
C PHE A 281 -5.11 -8.44 -10.31
N CYS A 282 -5.55 -7.46 -11.12
CA CYS A 282 -4.89 -7.10 -12.38
C CYS A 282 -3.84 -5.99 -12.25
N SER A 283 -3.67 -5.41 -11.05
CA SER A 283 -2.76 -4.30 -10.84
C SER A 283 -1.32 -4.72 -10.59
N HIS A 284 -0.40 -3.87 -11.01
CA HIS A 284 0.96 -3.86 -10.51
C HIS A 284 1.01 -2.89 -9.33
N GLU A 285 0.92 -3.38 -8.10
CA GLU A 285 0.99 -2.59 -6.88
C GLU A 285 2.25 -2.94 -6.08
N ASP A 286 2.71 -1.99 -5.27
CA ASP A 286 3.90 -2.15 -4.43
C ASP A 286 3.75 -3.29 -3.42
N PHE A 287 2.54 -3.47 -2.86
CA PHE A 287 2.18 -4.63 -2.06
C PHE A 287 0.80 -5.19 -2.46
N GLY A 288 -0.28 -4.41 -2.29
CA GLY A 288 -1.64 -4.85 -2.55
C GLY A 288 -2.29 -5.53 -1.34
N ILE A 289 -2.99 -4.75 -0.52
CA ILE A 289 -3.67 -5.22 0.70
C ILE A 289 -4.88 -6.12 0.37
N ALA A 290 -5.67 -5.71 -0.62
CA ALA A 290 -6.94 -6.38 -0.94
C ALA A 290 -6.80 -7.88 -1.31
N PRO A 291 -5.85 -8.32 -2.14
CA PRO A 291 -5.65 -9.74 -2.40
C PRO A 291 -5.24 -10.52 -1.14
N VAL A 292 -4.46 -9.95 -0.22
CA VAL A 292 -4.11 -10.62 1.04
C VAL A 292 -5.33 -10.74 1.97
N GLU A 293 -6.21 -9.73 2.02
CA GLU A 293 -7.51 -9.82 2.69
C GLU A 293 -8.39 -10.93 2.06
N ALA A 294 -8.35 -11.10 0.72
CA ALA A 294 -9.04 -12.19 0.04
C ALA A 294 -8.49 -13.56 0.43
N LEU A 295 -7.17 -13.72 0.45
CA LEU A 295 -6.51 -14.93 0.95
C LEU A 295 -6.91 -15.21 2.40
N ALA A 296 -6.88 -14.22 3.29
CA ALA A 296 -7.31 -14.36 4.68
C ALA A 296 -8.76 -14.84 4.80
N SER A 297 -9.63 -14.45 3.84
CA SER A 297 -11.03 -14.93 3.73
C SER A 297 -11.16 -16.31 3.12
N GLY A 298 -10.07 -16.97 2.75
CA GLY A 298 -10.06 -18.28 2.11
C GLY A 298 -10.46 -18.26 0.63
N ILE A 299 -10.37 -17.10 -0.04
CA ILE A 299 -10.62 -16.98 -1.48
C ILE A 299 -9.27 -17.08 -2.21
N PRO A 300 -9.13 -18.02 -3.16
CA PRO A 300 -7.93 -18.07 -3.98
C PRO A 300 -7.85 -16.85 -4.91
N VAL A 301 -6.63 -16.38 -5.14
CA VAL A 301 -6.37 -15.15 -5.91
C VAL A 301 -5.76 -15.47 -7.27
N VAL A 302 -6.28 -14.83 -8.32
CA VAL A 302 -5.64 -14.78 -9.63
C VAL A 302 -5.05 -13.41 -9.82
N ALA A 303 -3.72 -13.32 -9.88
CA ALA A 303 -2.99 -12.06 -9.88
C ALA A 303 -2.12 -11.88 -11.13
N TYR A 304 -1.94 -10.64 -11.56
CA TYR A 304 -0.86 -10.28 -12.47
C TYR A 304 0.49 -10.59 -11.82
N GLU A 305 1.38 -11.27 -12.55
CA GLU A 305 2.69 -11.73 -12.06
C GLU A 305 3.69 -10.57 -11.92
N ALA A 306 3.38 -9.61 -11.03
CA ALA A 306 4.22 -8.44 -10.80
C ALA A 306 3.99 -7.81 -9.42
N GLY A 307 4.98 -7.02 -8.98
CA GLY A 307 4.92 -6.25 -7.75
C GLY A 307 4.71 -7.11 -6.51
N GLY A 308 3.97 -6.61 -5.54
CA GLY A 308 3.75 -7.30 -4.26
C GLY A 308 2.98 -8.62 -4.37
N ALA A 309 2.29 -8.90 -5.49
CA ALA A 309 1.66 -10.21 -5.71
C ALA A 309 2.66 -11.37 -5.62
N LEU A 310 3.91 -11.13 -6.00
CA LEU A 310 5.00 -12.11 -5.93
C LEU A 310 5.36 -12.52 -4.50
N ASP A 311 5.06 -11.66 -3.51
CA ASP A 311 5.37 -11.94 -2.10
C ASP A 311 4.35 -12.88 -1.44
N TYR A 312 3.06 -12.82 -1.82
CA TYR A 312 2.00 -13.55 -1.12
C TYR A 312 1.30 -14.63 -1.95
N ILE A 313 1.36 -14.59 -3.27
CA ILE A 313 0.80 -15.67 -4.08
C ILE A 313 1.79 -16.84 -4.14
N LYS A 314 1.30 -18.00 -3.72
CA LYS A 314 2.00 -19.28 -3.80
C LYS A 314 1.24 -20.15 -4.81
N PRO A 315 1.73 -20.26 -6.06
CA PRO A 315 1.03 -20.98 -7.14
C PRO A 315 0.51 -22.35 -6.69
N GLU A 316 -0.69 -22.71 -7.14
CA GLU A 316 -1.41 -23.95 -6.80
C GLU A 316 -1.77 -24.13 -5.30
N LYS A 317 -1.26 -23.29 -4.39
CA LYS A 317 -1.59 -23.34 -2.95
C LYS A 317 -2.67 -22.36 -2.55
N ASN A 318 -2.53 -21.10 -2.98
CA ASN A 318 -3.45 -20.03 -2.61
C ASN A 318 -3.88 -19.15 -3.79
N GLY A 319 -3.33 -19.40 -4.99
CA GLY A 319 -3.67 -18.62 -6.16
C GLY A 319 -2.88 -19.03 -7.40
N TRP A 320 -3.00 -18.20 -8.43
CA TRP A 320 -2.35 -18.38 -9.73
C TRP A 320 -1.93 -17.02 -10.30
N PHE A 321 -0.93 -17.04 -11.15
CA PHE A 321 -0.51 -15.88 -11.90
C PHE A 321 -0.99 -15.91 -13.34
N PHE A 322 -1.19 -14.73 -13.93
CA PHE A 322 -1.19 -14.52 -15.36
C PHE A 322 -0.04 -13.59 -15.74
N SER A 323 0.67 -13.92 -16.83
CA SER A 323 2.02 -13.40 -17.13
C SER A 323 2.03 -12.03 -17.79
N GLU A 324 0.98 -11.67 -18.55
CA GLU A 324 0.89 -10.40 -19.25
C GLU A 324 -0.33 -9.61 -18.77
N GLN A 325 -0.18 -8.30 -18.59
CA GLN A 325 -1.27 -7.43 -18.14
C GLN A 325 -2.30 -7.18 -19.27
N THR A 326 -2.86 -8.28 -19.80
CA THR A 326 -3.85 -8.32 -20.88
C THR A 326 -5.04 -9.20 -20.50
N ASP A 327 -6.20 -8.95 -21.11
CA ASP A 327 -7.38 -9.80 -20.91
C ASP A 327 -7.17 -11.20 -21.48
N SER A 328 -6.41 -11.35 -22.56
CA SER A 328 -6.08 -12.64 -23.16
C SER A 328 -5.30 -13.53 -22.20
N SER A 329 -4.21 -13.02 -21.59
CA SER A 329 -3.40 -13.77 -20.62
C SER A 329 -4.20 -14.14 -19.37
N LEU A 330 -5.08 -13.24 -18.90
CA LEU A 330 -5.98 -13.55 -17.79
C LEU A 330 -6.97 -14.67 -18.17
N ILE A 331 -7.59 -14.62 -19.36
CA ILE A 331 -8.52 -15.64 -19.86
C ILE A 331 -7.84 -17.00 -19.90
N GLU A 332 -6.66 -17.11 -20.51
CA GLU A 332 -5.89 -18.37 -20.58
C GLU A 332 -5.64 -18.99 -19.21
N THR A 333 -5.40 -18.14 -18.19
CA THR A 333 -5.23 -18.61 -16.82
C THR A 333 -6.57 -19.05 -16.23
N LEU A 334 -7.63 -18.26 -16.37
CA LEU A 334 -8.95 -18.54 -15.80
C LEU A 334 -9.55 -19.83 -16.36
N GLU A 335 -9.42 -20.12 -17.66
CA GLU A 335 -9.94 -21.33 -18.31
C GLU A 335 -9.37 -22.63 -17.75
N LYS A 336 -8.17 -22.59 -17.15
CA LYS A 336 -7.50 -23.75 -16.55
C LYS A 336 -7.94 -24.04 -15.11
N LEU A 337 -8.76 -23.17 -14.49
CA LEU A 337 -9.10 -23.26 -13.08
C LEU A 337 -10.33 -24.12 -12.74
N PRO A 338 -11.37 -24.24 -13.59
CA PRO A 338 -12.53 -25.07 -13.28
C PRO A 338 -12.13 -26.50 -12.89
N GLY A 339 -12.67 -26.97 -11.76
CA GLY A 339 -12.35 -28.29 -11.20
C GLY A 339 -11.09 -28.35 -10.33
N LYS A 340 -10.23 -27.32 -10.33
CA LYS A 340 -9.07 -27.26 -9.42
C LYS A 340 -9.54 -27.33 -7.97
N LYS A 341 -8.91 -28.21 -7.18
CA LYS A 341 -9.23 -28.36 -5.74
C LYS A 341 -8.71 -27.16 -4.97
N VAL A 342 -9.52 -26.67 -4.05
CA VAL A 342 -9.18 -25.56 -3.15
C VAL A 342 -9.53 -25.91 -1.70
N SER A 343 -8.78 -25.35 -0.76
CA SER A 343 -9.06 -25.50 0.66
C SER A 343 -9.05 -24.10 1.30
N PRO A 344 -10.22 -23.50 1.55
CA PRO A 344 -10.33 -22.16 2.10
C PRO A 344 -9.52 -21.95 3.38
N THR A 345 -9.49 -22.94 4.28
CA THR A 345 -8.72 -22.86 5.53
C THR A 345 -7.20 -22.88 5.28
N LYS A 346 -6.72 -23.68 4.32
CA LYS A 346 -5.30 -23.69 3.94
C LYS A 346 -4.91 -22.41 3.24
N ILE A 347 -5.78 -21.86 2.38
CA ILE A 347 -5.58 -20.55 1.72
C ILE A 347 -5.49 -19.47 2.78
N SER A 348 -6.46 -19.40 3.71
CA SER A 348 -6.46 -18.40 4.79
C SER A 348 -5.21 -18.49 5.66
N ALA A 349 -4.71 -19.69 5.94
CA ALA A 349 -3.49 -19.85 6.72
C ALA A 349 -2.26 -19.22 6.09
N THR A 350 -2.22 -19.07 4.75
CA THR A 350 -1.11 -18.39 4.07
C THR A 350 -1.08 -16.88 4.33
N ALA A 351 -2.19 -16.29 4.75
CA ALA A 351 -2.23 -14.87 5.09
C ALA A 351 -1.73 -14.57 6.51
N ASN A 352 -1.50 -15.57 7.36
CA ASN A 352 -1.08 -15.36 8.75
C ASN A 352 0.26 -14.65 8.87
N GLU A 353 1.16 -14.85 7.91
CA GLU A 353 2.48 -14.17 7.87
C GLU A 353 2.36 -12.64 7.72
N PHE A 354 1.21 -12.13 7.27
CA PHE A 354 0.90 -10.70 7.13
C PHE A 354 0.07 -10.15 8.29
N SER A 355 -0.09 -10.90 9.38
CA SER A 355 -0.91 -10.47 10.53
C SER A 355 -0.27 -9.28 11.26
N ALA A 356 -1.14 -8.45 11.88
CA ALA A 356 -0.70 -7.34 12.71
C ALA A 356 0.27 -7.77 13.83
N ALA A 357 0.08 -8.96 14.40
CA ALA A 357 0.96 -9.49 15.45
C ALA A 357 2.41 -9.74 14.95
N ILE A 358 2.55 -10.29 13.73
CA ILE A 358 3.87 -10.50 13.12
C ILE A 358 4.51 -9.15 12.77
N PHE A 359 3.73 -8.23 12.19
CA PHE A 359 4.17 -6.87 11.92
C PHE A 359 4.68 -6.17 13.18
N HIS A 360 3.91 -6.20 14.27
CA HIS A 360 4.29 -5.59 15.56
C HIS A 360 5.60 -6.16 16.09
N LYS A 361 5.74 -7.50 16.06
CA LYS A 361 6.98 -8.17 16.50
C LYS A 361 8.18 -7.73 15.64
N ALA A 362 8.02 -7.67 14.33
CA ALA A 362 9.08 -7.31 13.41
C ALA A 362 9.50 -5.83 13.56
N ILE A 363 8.52 -4.90 13.64
CA ILE A 363 8.79 -3.46 13.87
C ILE A 363 9.50 -3.26 15.20
N LYS A 364 8.99 -3.86 16.27
CA LYS A 364 9.61 -3.74 17.59
C LYS A 364 11.06 -4.24 17.59
N ASN A 365 11.28 -5.41 17.00
CA ASN A 365 12.62 -6.00 16.94
C ASN A 365 13.62 -5.11 16.17
N ILE A 366 13.24 -4.57 15.02
CA ILE A 366 14.14 -3.72 14.22
C ILE A 366 14.41 -2.39 14.94
N VAL A 367 13.39 -1.78 15.56
CA VAL A 367 13.55 -0.53 16.32
C VAL A 367 14.47 -0.76 17.52
N ASP A 368 14.21 -1.79 18.34
CA ASP A 368 15.00 -2.10 19.53
C ASP A 368 16.46 -2.44 19.18
N LYS A 369 16.67 -3.22 18.11
CA LYS A 369 18.00 -3.60 17.64
C LYS A 369 18.77 -2.37 17.15
N SER A 370 18.18 -1.62 16.23
CA SER A 370 18.82 -0.45 15.62
C SER A 370 19.13 0.63 16.66
N TRP A 371 18.23 0.83 17.63
CA TRP A 371 18.48 1.76 18.72
C TRP A 371 19.68 1.33 19.59
N LYS A 372 19.79 0.05 19.95
CA LYS A 372 20.92 -0.46 20.74
C LYS A 372 22.26 -0.31 20.01
N GLU A 373 22.28 -0.60 18.71
CA GLU A 373 23.47 -0.46 17.86
C GLU A 373 23.87 1.01 17.74
N HIS A 374 22.93 1.89 17.39
CA HIS A 374 23.13 3.33 17.23
C HIS A 374 23.59 4.01 18.54
N TYR A 375 22.98 3.63 19.67
CA TYR A 375 23.38 4.16 20.99
C TYR A 375 24.82 3.80 21.35
N ARG A 376 25.26 2.56 21.07
CA ARG A 376 26.64 2.14 21.31
C ARG A 376 27.65 2.90 20.45
N GLU A 377 27.34 3.14 19.19
CA GLU A 377 28.21 3.88 18.26
C GLU A 377 28.41 5.34 18.67
N ASN A 378 27.41 5.97 19.30
CA ASN A 378 27.47 7.38 19.70
C ASN A 378 27.93 7.62 21.14
N HIS A 379 28.11 6.55 21.97
CA HIS A 379 28.51 6.67 23.40
C HIS A 379 29.72 5.84 23.77
N ASN A 380 30.36 5.16 22.81
CA ASN A 380 31.71 4.57 22.93
C ASN A 380 32.71 5.42 22.16
#